data_ad14de47d0d2d6f0403f82f73449f3d7
#
_entry.id   ad14de47d0d2d6f0403f82f73449f3d7
#
_cell.length_a   1.000
_cell.length_b   1.000
_cell.length_c   1.000
_cell.angle_alpha   90.00
_cell.angle_beta   90.00
_cell.angle_gamma   90.00
#
_symmetry.space_group_name_H-M   'P 1'
#
loop_
_entity.id
_entity.type
_entity.pdbx_description
1 polymer ?
#
loop_
_entity_poly.entity_id
_entity_poly.type
_entity_poly.pdbx_seq_one_letter_code
_entity_poly.pdbx_strand_id
1 'polypeptide(L)'
;MTDTQEDSLRRGLNNRRRVLGNEWVEQSIARANALNVQFQRMITSYAWDGIWSRPGLDRRTRRIMVLAITAAMGRWEEFELHIRTGLLADPDDPEAAPLDVETIEEVLLQTAVYAGVPAGNTGMAIALKVLKELGRTPPPAAFGEQAKP
;
A
#
# COMPACT_ATOMS: atom_id res chain seq x y z
N MET A 1 25.24 -4.74 21.66
CA MET A 1 24.49 -3.47 21.82
C MET A 1 23.03 -3.82 21.95
N THR A 2 22.41 -3.52 23.06
CA THR A 2 20.97 -3.78 23.27
C THR A 2 20.18 -2.78 22.41
N ASP A 3 19.33 -3.30 21.54
CA ASP A 3 18.42 -2.51 20.73
C ASP A 3 17.42 -1.77 21.63
N THR A 4 17.36 -0.45 21.51
CA THR A 4 16.47 0.38 22.34
C THR A 4 15.13 0.59 21.65
N GLN A 5 14.10 0.95 22.42
CA GLN A 5 12.78 1.31 21.87
C GLN A 5 12.88 2.50 20.90
N GLU A 6 13.80 3.43 21.15
CA GLU A 6 14.04 4.59 20.26
C GLU A 6 14.74 4.17 18.96
N ASP A 7 15.61 3.16 19.00
CA ASP A 7 16.23 2.60 17.79
C ASP A 7 15.18 1.92 16.90
N SER A 8 14.29 1.14 17.49
CA SER A 8 13.16 0.52 16.79
C SER A 8 12.23 1.57 16.18
N LEU A 9 11.88 2.61 16.93
CA LEU A 9 11.05 3.71 16.43
C LEU A 9 11.70 4.42 15.24
N ARG A 10 12.99 4.69 15.30
CA ARG A 10 13.75 5.34 14.22
C ARG A 10 13.76 4.48 12.95
N ARG A 11 14.07 3.18 13.06
CA ARG A 11 14.03 2.24 11.92
C ARG A 11 12.63 2.14 11.34
N GLY A 12 11.61 2.02 12.19
CA GLY A 12 10.21 1.97 11.76
C GLY A 12 9.79 3.24 11.02
N LEU A 13 10.18 4.42 11.47
CA LEU A 13 9.93 5.68 10.77
C LEU A 13 10.61 5.71 9.40
N ASN A 14 11.85 5.23 9.29
CA ASN A 14 12.54 5.15 8.02
C ASN A 14 11.84 4.21 7.03
N ASN A 15 11.42 3.04 7.48
CA ASN A 15 10.66 2.10 6.66
C ASN A 15 9.32 2.70 6.20
N ARG A 16 8.60 3.33 7.13
CA ARG A 16 7.32 3.98 6.85
C ARG A 16 7.45 5.08 5.80
N ARG A 17 8.50 5.92 5.90
CA ARG A 17 8.80 6.96 4.90
C ARG A 17 9.15 6.37 3.53
N ARG A 18 9.92 5.30 3.48
CA ARG A 18 10.25 4.65 2.19
C ARG A 18 9.02 4.07 1.51
N VAL A 19 8.13 3.44 2.25
CA VAL A 19 6.95 2.78 1.69
C VAL A 19 5.80 3.74 1.43
N LEU A 20 5.51 4.67 2.35
CA LEU A 20 4.36 5.58 2.24
C LEU A 20 4.71 6.98 1.72
N GLY A 21 6.00 7.29 1.58
CA GLY A 21 6.47 8.61 1.18
C GLY A 21 6.62 9.57 2.38
N ASN A 22 7.59 10.47 2.26
CA ASN A 22 7.91 11.43 3.32
C ASN A 22 6.73 12.34 3.64
N GLU A 23 6.09 12.91 2.62
CA GLU A 23 5.01 13.88 2.80
C GLU A 23 3.86 13.29 3.64
N TRP A 24 3.40 12.09 3.29
CA TRP A 24 2.33 11.43 4.04
C TRP A 24 2.71 11.16 5.50
N VAL A 25 3.95 10.71 5.75
CA VAL A 25 4.42 10.40 7.10
C VAL A 25 4.56 11.66 7.93
N GLU A 26 5.12 12.74 7.38
CA GLU A 26 5.23 14.03 8.08
C GLU A 26 3.86 14.61 8.43
N GLN A 27 2.89 14.53 7.51
CA GLN A 27 1.50 14.93 7.81
C GLN A 27 0.88 14.07 8.92
N SER A 28 1.16 12.76 8.94
CA SER A 28 0.68 11.86 9.99
C SER A 28 1.29 12.21 11.36
N ILE A 29 2.59 12.50 11.39
CA ILE A 29 3.29 12.92 12.61
C ILE A 29 2.77 14.27 13.10
N ALA A 30 2.56 15.24 12.20
CA ALA A 30 2.06 16.57 12.55
C ALA A 30 0.65 16.53 13.16
N ARG A 31 -0.14 15.49 12.88
CA ARG A 31 -1.48 15.26 13.47
C ARG A 31 -1.44 14.46 14.78
N ALA A 32 -0.26 14.10 15.26
CA ALA A 32 -0.12 13.40 16.54
C ALA A 32 -0.61 14.28 17.71
N ASN A 33 -1.33 13.68 18.62
CA ASN A 33 -1.91 14.33 19.80
C ASN A 33 -1.93 13.36 20.99
N ALA A 34 -2.37 13.82 22.14
CA ALA A 34 -2.36 13.04 23.37
C ALA A 34 -3.16 11.72 23.28
N LEU A 35 -4.18 11.66 22.42
CA LEU A 35 -4.98 10.45 22.21
C LEU A 35 -4.24 9.39 21.38
N ASN A 36 -3.58 9.82 20.29
CA ASN A 36 -3.08 8.90 19.28
C ASN A 36 -1.56 8.69 19.28
N VAL A 37 -0.77 9.50 20.00
CA VAL A 37 0.70 9.44 19.94
C VAL A 37 1.25 8.07 20.37
N GLN A 38 0.70 7.46 21.40
CA GLN A 38 1.17 6.14 21.87
C GLN A 38 0.83 5.04 20.85
N PHE A 39 -0.35 5.12 20.23
CA PHE A 39 -0.73 4.22 19.15
C PHE A 39 0.20 4.38 17.94
N GLN A 40 0.50 5.61 17.52
CA GLN A 40 1.43 5.87 16.41
C GLN A 40 2.85 5.35 16.70
N ARG A 41 3.34 5.51 17.95
CA ARG A 41 4.64 4.95 18.37
C ARG A 41 4.62 3.42 18.33
N MET A 42 3.56 2.81 18.85
CA MET A 42 3.40 1.35 18.87
C MET A 42 3.41 0.77 17.45
N ILE A 43 2.56 1.26 16.55
CA ILE A 43 2.50 0.72 15.19
C ILE A 43 3.80 0.97 14.41
N THR A 44 4.47 2.09 14.66
CA THR A 44 5.74 2.40 14.01
C THR A 44 6.84 1.42 14.43
N SER A 45 6.96 1.13 15.72
CA SER A 45 7.94 0.15 16.21
C SER A 45 7.53 -1.29 15.91
N TYR A 46 6.28 -1.66 16.19
CA TYR A 46 5.81 -3.04 16.05
C TYR A 46 5.67 -3.48 14.60
N ALA A 47 4.95 -2.71 13.78
CA ALA A 47 4.69 -3.08 12.39
C ALA A 47 5.82 -2.63 11.46
N TRP A 48 6.12 -1.34 11.46
CA TRP A 48 7.07 -0.77 10.50
C TRP A 48 8.52 -1.17 10.75
N ASP A 49 8.94 -1.38 12.00
CA ASP A 49 10.22 -2.00 12.29
C ASP A 49 10.11 -3.51 12.42
N GLY A 50 9.30 -4.01 13.35
CA GLY A 50 9.26 -5.44 13.70
C GLY A 50 8.87 -6.38 12.56
N ILE A 51 8.07 -5.91 11.60
CA ILE A 51 7.61 -6.73 10.46
C ILE A 51 8.24 -6.27 9.13
N TRP A 52 8.20 -4.97 8.81
CA TRP A 52 8.72 -4.48 7.53
C TRP A 52 10.24 -4.52 7.39
N SER A 53 10.98 -4.65 8.48
CA SER A 53 12.45 -4.88 8.46
C SER A 53 12.85 -6.35 8.28
N ARG A 54 11.90 -7.29 8.35
CA ARG A 54 12.24 -8.73 8.26
C ARG A 54 12.70 -9.10 6.85
N PRO A 55 13.78 -9.89 6.71
CA PRO A 55 14.36 -10.21 5.40
C PRO A 55 13.62 -11.31 4.62
N GLY A 56 12.65 -12.02 5.24
CA GLY A 56 11.98 -13.17 4.64
C GLY A 56 11.09 -12.87 3.44
N LEU A 57 10.65 -11.62 3.28
CA LEU A 57 9.92 -11.12 2.11
C LEU A 57 10.41 -9.73 1.75
N ASP A 58 10.55 -9.45 0.47
CA ASP A 58 10.81 -8.08 -0.01
C ASP A 58 9.61 -7.15 0.24
N ARG A 59 9.85 -5.85 0.16
CA ARG A 59 8.83 -4.85 0.49
C ARG A 59 7.69 -4.78 -0.53
N ARG A 60 7.98 -5.03 -1.80
CA ARG A 60 6.96 -5.08 -2.85
C ARG A 60 5.98 -6.23 -2.59
N THR A 61 6.48 -7.42 -2.27
CA THR A 61 5.67 -8.58 -1.88
C THR A 61 4.83 -8.27 -0.64
N ARG A 62 5.40 -7.62 0.38
CA ARG A 62 4.62 -7.19 1.56
C ARG A 62 3.51 -6.22 1.19
N ARG A 63 3.75 -5.26 0.31
CA ARG A 63 2.70 -4.33 -0.17
C ARG A 63 1.60 -5.08 -0.92
N ILE A 64 1.94 -6.01 -1.80
CA ILE A 64 0.97 -6.86 -2.51
C ILE A 64 0.07 -7.61 -1.50
N MET A 65 0.66 -8.19 -0.46
CA MET A 65 -0.10 -8.84 0.62
C MET A 65 -1.01 -7.85 1.37
N VAL A 66 -0.54 -6.64 1.65
CA VAL A 66 -1.38 -5.60 2.28
C VAL A 66 -2.58 -5.29 1.39
N LEU A 67 -2.40 -5.13 0.08
CA LEU A 67 -3.52 -4.88 -0.85
C LEU A 67 -4.54 -6.02 -0.83
N ALA A 68 -4.09 -7.27 -0.96
CA ALA A 68 -4.97 -8.42 -0.96
C ALA A 68 -5.73 -8.57 0.37
N ILE A 69 -5.05 -8.43 1.51
CA ILE A 69 -5.64 -8.54 2.84
C ILE A 69 -6.64 -7.40 3.09
N THR A 70 -6.26 -6.16 2.80
CA THR A 70 -7.12 -5.00 3.05
C THR A 70 -8.35 -5.00 2.16
N ALA A 71 -8.24 -5.40 0.89
CA ALA A 71 -9.37 -5.58 -0.01
C ALA A 71 -10.29 -6.71 0.48
N ALA A 72 -9.75 -7.87 0.86
CA ALA A 72 -10.52 -8.99 1.39
C ALA A 72 -11.29 -8.65 2.67
N MET A 73 -10.71 -7.79 3.52
CA MET A 73 -11.30 -7.36 4.78
C MET A 73 -12.15 -6.08 4.67
N GLY A 74 -12.26 -5.47 3.49
CA GLY A 74 -12.96 -4.20 3.29
C GLY A 74 -12.30 -3.01 4.01
N ARG A 75 -10.98 -3.02 4.18
CA ARG A 75 -10.19 -1.94 4.78
C ARG A 75 -9.73 -0.96 3.69
N TRP A 76 -10.68 -0.24 3.14
CA TRP A 76 -10.49 0.53 1.90
C TRP A 76 -9.60 1.75 2.04
N GLU A 77 -9.52 2.35 3.22
CA GLU A 77 -8.62 3.49 3.47
C GLU A 77 -7.15 3.08 3.35
N GLU A 78 -6.76 1.96 3.98
CA GLU A 78 -5.41 1.40 3.87
C GLU A 78 -5.14 0.87 2.46
N PHE A 79 -6.13 0.25 1.83
CA PHE A 79 -6.02 -0.20 0.44
C PHE A 79 -5.72 0.98 -0.49
N GLU A 80 -6.51 2.06 -0.43
CA GLU A 80 -6.30 3.25 -1.25
C GLU A 80 -4.93 3.91 -0.99
N LEU A 81 -4.53 4.01 0.28
CA LEU A 81 -3.23 4.55 0.67
C LEU A 81 -2.09 3.76 0.03
N HIS A 82 -2.12 2.43 0.10
CA HIS A 82 -1.07 1.58 -0.46
C HIS A 82 -1.07 1.54 -1.99
N ILE A 83 -2.22 1.64 -2.65
CA ILE A 83 -2.31 1.85 -4.11
C ILE A 83 -1.63 3.17 -4.49
N ARG A 84 -2.04 4.27 -3.88
CA ARG A 84 -1.55 5.62 -4.19
C ARG A 84 -0.04 5.73 -3.99
N THR A 85 0.43 5.34 -2.81
CA THR A 85 1.85 5.46 -2.48
C THR A 85 2.73 4.48 -3.26
N GLY A 86 2.20 3.32 -3.66
CA GLY A 86 2.89 2.37 -4.52
C GLY A 86 3.02 2.86 -5.96
N LEU A 87 1.98 3.52 -6.49
CA LEU A 87 2.02 4.13 -7.83
C LEU A 87 2.92 5.38 -7.89
N LEU A 88 3.11 6.09 -6.77
CA LEU A 88 3.99 7.26 -6.66
C LEU A 88 5.44 6.89 -6.31
N ALA A 89 5.69 5.67 -5.86
CA ALA A 89 7.02 5.19 -5.53
C ALA A 89 7.93 5.18 -6.77
N ASP A 90 9.22 5.43 -6.55
CA ASP A 90 10.22 5.30 -7.59
C ASP A 90 10.27 3.84 -8.09
N PRO A 91 10.01 3.57 -9.38
CA PRO A 91 10.01 2.22 -9.91
C PRO A 91 11.37 1.54 -9.85
N ASP A 92 12.45 2.31 -9.78
CA ASP A 92 13.82 1.83 -9.71
C ASP A 92 14.31 1.61 -8.26
N ASP A 93 13.53 2.02 -7.25
CA ASP A 93 13.83 1.77 -5.83
C ASP A 93 12.97 0.60 -5.26
N PRO A 94 13.51 -0.62 -5.19
CA PRO A 94 12.77 -1.77 -4.64
C PRO A 94 12.39 -1.57 -3.15
N GLU A 95 13.13 -0.73 -2.42
CA GLU A 95 12.86 -0.43 -1.02
C GLU A 95 11.63 0.48 -0.82
N ALA A 96 11.22 1.21 -1.86
CA ALA A 96 9.99 1.99 -1.87
C ALA A 96 8.74 1.12 -2.17
N ALA A 97 8.93 -0.14 -2.49
CA ALA A 97 7.85 -1.09 -2.82
C ALA A 97 6.94 -0.59 -3.96
N PRO A 98 7.48 -0.26 -5.16
CA PRO A 98 6.71 0.30 -6.25
C PRO A 98 5.64 -0.65 -6.75
N LEU A 99 4.55 -0.09 -7.28
CA LEU A 99 3.47 -0.79 -7.97
C LEU A 99 3.30 -0.26 -9.40
N ASP A 100 2.90 -1.15 -10.27
CA ASP A 100 2.38 -0.86 -11.61
C ASP A 100 0.91 -1.28 -11.73
N VAL A 101 0.26 -0.88 -12.81
CA VAL A 101 -1.16 -1.16 -13.05
C VAL A 101 -1.43 -2.65 -13.19
N GLU A 102 -0.54 -3.38 -13.87
CA GLU A 102 -0.65 -4.82 -14.07
C GLU A 102 -0.64 -5.58 -12.73
N THR A 103 0.27 -5.23 -11.84
CA THR A 103 0.31 -5.83 -10.50
C THR A 103 -0.98 -5.59 -9.71
N ILE A 104 -1.53 -4.37 -9.80
CA ILE A 104 -2.80 -4.02 -9.13
C ILE A 104 -3.94 -4.86 -9.71
N GLU A 105 -4.01 -5.00 -11.04
CA GLU A 105 -4.99 -5.83 -11.72
C GLU A 105 -4.91 -7.29 -11.23
N GLU A 106 -3.74 -7.89 -11.26
CA GLU A 106 -3.53 -9.28 -10.84
C GLU A 106 -3.90 -9.52 -9.37
N VAL A 107 -3.54 -8.60 -8.47
CA VAL A 107 -3.96 -8.67 -7.05
C VAL A 107 -5.48 -8.66 -6.92
N LEU A 108 -6.17 -7.81 -7.69
CA LEU A 108 -7.62 -7.69 -7.60
C LEU A 108 -8.35 -8.88 -8.26
N LEU A 109 -7.83 -9.43 -9.35
CA LEU A 109 -8.32 -10.67 -9.94
C LEU A 109 -8.20 -11.83 -8.95
N GLN A 110 -7.05 -11.98 -8.32
CA GLN A 110 -6.82 -13.01 -7.30
C GLN A 110 -7.74 -12.80 -6.08
N THR A 111 -7.90 -11.55 -5.63
CA THR A 111 -8.80 -11.20 -4.52
C THR A 111 -10.26 -11.53 -4.86
N ALA A 112 -10.71 -11.24 -6.08
CA ALA A 112 -12.08 -11.55 -6.53
C ALA A 112 -12.40 -13.06 -6.46
N VAL A 113 -11.40 -13.91 -6.77
CA VAL A 113 -11.55 -15.36 -6.71
C VAL A 113 -11.63 -15.88 -5.27
N TYR A 114 -10.78 -15.41 -4.38
CA TYR A 114 -10.65 -15.96 -3.03
C TYR A 114 -11.41 -15.20 -1.93
N ALA A 115 -11.72 -13.93 -2.15
CA ALA A 115 -12.48 -13.10 -1.20
C ALA A 115 -13.85 -12.64 -1.73
N GLY A 116 -14.15 -12.97 -2.98
CA GLY A 116 -15.42 -12.68 -3.62
C GLY A 116 -15.40 -11.49 -4.59
N VAL A 117 -16.19 -11.61 -5.64
CA VAL A 117 -16.32 -10.60 -6.71
C VAL A 117 -16.64 -9.18 -6.17
N PRO A 118 -17.49 -9.00 -5.13
CA PRO A 118 -17.75 -7.67 -4.59
C PRO A 118 -16.48 -6.96 -4.07
N ALA A 119 -15.55 -7.68 -3.44
CA ALA A 119 -14.27 -7.12 -3.01
C ALA A 119 -13.42 -6.67 -4.20
N GLY A 120 -13.34 -7.51 -5.25
CA GLY A 120 -12.68 -7.15 -6.51
C GLY A 120 -13.27 -5.91 -7.16
N ASN A 121 -14.61 -5.83 -7.28
CA ASN A 121 -15.30 -4.67 -7.86
C ASN A 121 -14.98 -3.37 -7.12
N THR A 122 -15.08 -3.37 -5.80
CA THR A 122 -14.77 -2.18 -4.98
C THR A 122 -13.29 -1.79 -5.12
N GLY A 123 -12.40 -2.77 -5.07
CA GLY A 123 -10.97 -2.54 -5.25
C GLY A 123 -10.63 -1.94 -6.63
N MET A 124 -11.25 -2.44 -7.71
CA MET A 124 -11.09 -1.88 -9.06
C MET A 124 -11.57 -0.43 -9.14
N ALA A 125 -12.73 -0.12 -8.54
CA ALA A 125 -13.25 1.25 -8.52
C ALA A 125 -12.31 2.22 -7.80
N ILE A 126 -11.74 1.81 -6.66
CA ILE A 126 -10.77 2.62 -5.90
C ILE A 126 -9.47 2.79 -6.69
N ALA A 127 -8.95 1.72 -7.28
CA ALA A 127 -7.73 1.78 -8.10
C ALA A 127 -7.90 2.74 -9.29
N LEU A 128 -9.03 2.67 -10.01
CA LEU A 128 -9.36 3.57 -11.11
C LEU A 128 -9.48 5.03 -10.64
N LYS A 129 -10.11 5.27 -9.50
CA LYS A 129 -10.18 6.61 -8.88
C LYS A 129 -8.79 7.17 -8.65
N VAL A 130 -7.90 6.40 -8.00
CA VAL A 130 -6.52 6.83 -7.72
C VAL A 130 -5.75 7.10 -9.02
N LEU A 131 -5.83 6.20 -9.99
CA LEU A 131 -5.17 6.38 -11.30
C LEU A 131 -5.65 7.65 -12.01
N LYS A 132 -6.95 7.93 -11.97
CA LYS A 132 -7.51 9.17 -12.54
C LYS A 132 -6.97 10.41 -11.82
N GLU A 133 -6.93 10.41 -10.51
CA GLU A 133 -6.39 11.52 -9.70
C GLU A 133 -4.90 11.77 -9.96
N LEU A 134 -4.14 10.71 -10.28
CA LEU A 134 -2.73 10.78 -10.65
C LEU A 134 -2.49 11.09 -12.15
N GLY A 135 -3.55 11.30 -12.95
CA GLY A 135 -3.43 11.52 -14.40
C GLY A 135 -2.95 10.29 -15.18
N ARG A 136 -3.14 9.09 -14.64
CA ARG A 136 -2.69 7.79 -15.20
C ARG A 136 -3.87 6.88 -15.56
N THR A 137 -4.99 7.45 -16.00
CA THR A 137 -6.18 6.66 -16.38
C THR A 137 -5.83 5.67 -17.49
N PRO A 138 -6.09 4.36 -17.31
CA PRO A 138 -5.87 3.38 -18.35
C PRO A 138 -6.69 3.71 -19.61
N PRO A 139 -6.18 3.40 -20.80
CA PRO A 139 -6.94 3.61 -22.04
C PRO A 139 -8.18 2.71 -22.09
N PRO A 140 -9.22 3.09 -22.86
CA PRO A 140 -10.35 2.21 -23.11
C PRO A 140 -9.87 0.89 -23.69
N ALA A 141 -10.47 -0.20 -23.24
CA ALA A 141 -10.25 -1.54 -23.76
C ALA A 141 -11.55 -2.12 -24.29
N ALA A 142 -11.46 -2.93 -25.34
CA ALA A 142 -12.62 -3.58 -25.94
C ALA A 142 -13.01 -4.83 -25.12
N PHE A 143 -14.30 -5.09 -25.02
CA PHE A 143 -14.86 -6.24 -24.31
C PHE A 143 -15.54 -7.21 -25.30
N GLY A 144 -15.06 -8.45 -25.35
CA GLY A 144 -15.67 -9.52 -26.15
C GLY A 144 -15.47 -9.42 -27.67
N GLU A 145 -16.37 -10.02 -28.47
CA GLU A 145 -16.26 -10.06 -29.94
C GLU A 145 -16.37 -8.69 -30.61
N GLN A 146 -16.91 -7.68 -29.93
CA GLN A 146 -16.92 -6.29 -30.37
C GLN A 146 -15.51 -5.66 -30.37
N ALA A 147 -14.53 -6.39 -29.88
CA ALA A 147 -13.13 -6.01 -29.83
C ALA A 147 -12.38 -6.23 -31.15
N LYS A 148 -13.01 -6.84 -32.16
CA LYS A 148 -12.36 -7.02 -33.47
C LYS A 148 -12.68 -5.82 -34.35
N PRO A 149 -11.63 -5.20 -34.96
CA PRO A 149 -11.82 -4.16 -35.98
C PRO A 149 -12.55 -4.73 -37.20
#